data_34ccf4145564aea6d0c5c43ecf3c133b
#
_entry.id   34ccf4145564aea6d0c5c43ecf3c133b
#
_cell.length_a   1.000
_cell.length_b   1.000
_cell.length_c   1.000
_cell.angle_alpha   90.00
_cell.angle_beta   90.00
_cell.angle_gamma   90.00
#
_symmetry.space_group_name_H-M   'P 1'
#
loop_
_entity.id
_entity.type
_entity.pdbx_description
1 polymer ?
#
loop_
_entity_poly.entity_id
_entity_poly.type
_entity_poly.pdbx_seq_one_letter_code
_entity_poly.pdbx_strand_id
1 'polypeptide(L)'
;MLIKGVRPKNHKALSIKPESELPDGLLDEFMSIANFSNPNNPFQDIGIRKRNHLMFILLKELGIRRGELLSLKIPFIDIGTAKPSVTIKRTHDDKFDTRKIQAVSKTKERRLPISQKIAQLLNDYIINYRSKVPNANTHPYLFVTHRKGKTQGSPISTSSFDNVIVPMMKKVDPRFSIIYPHIFRHEWNLYFSRKVDKNNKNLNHDSSHKDFISSEKEAKIRQHLMGHTSEKSGNFYNQRYIREKANKILLELQIEFQKKVDDYES
;
A
#
# COMPACT_ATOMS: atom_id res chain seq x y z
N MET A 1 46.27 -35.53 21.72
CA MET A 1 45.95 -34.29 20.99
C MET A 1 44.46 -34.28 20.70
N LEU A 2 43.67 -33.60 21.50
CA LEU A 2 42.19 -33.57 21.39
C LEU A 2 41.77 -32.53 20.36
N ILE A 3 41.17 -32.98 19.29
CA ILE A 3 40.58 -32.13 18.25
C ILE A 3 39.39 -31.43 18.87
N LYS A 4 39.52 -30.12 19.15
CA LYS A 4 38.37 -29.29 19.55
C LYS A 4 37.40 -29.23 18.36
N GLY A 5 36.29 -29.94 18.48
CA GLY A 5 35.21 -29.85 17.52
C GLY A 5 34.71 -28.39 17.38
N VAL A 6 34.81 -27.87 16.16
CA VAL A 6 34.21 -26.57 15.81
C VAL A 6 32.70 -26.73 15.90
N ARG A 7 32.07 -26.18 16.93
CA ARG A 7 30.60 -26.09 17.00
C ARG A 7 30.12 -25.31 15.77
N PRO A 8 29.23 -25.87 14.96
CA PRO A 8 28.63 -25.09 13.87
C PRO A 8 27.99 -23.86 14.50
N LYS A 9 28.28 -22.68 13.96
CA LYS A 9 27.58 -21.45 14.32
C LYS A 9 26.10 -21.73 14.13
N ASN A 10 25.30 -21.61 15.21
CA ASN A 10 23.86 -21.67 15.11
C ASN A 10 23.44 -20.61 14.08
N HIS A 11 23.23 -21.02 12.85
CA HIS A 11 22.39 -20.23 11.96
C HIS A 11 21.04 -20.18 12.68
N LYS A 12 20.67 -19.00 13.21
CA LYS A 12 19.29 -18.75 13.63
C LYS A 12 18.45 -19.23 12.47
N ALA A 13 17.78 -20.36 12.66
CA ALA A 13 16.78 -20.80 11.72
C ALA A 13 15.92 -19.55 11.49
N LEU A 14 15.91 -19.08 10.26
CA LEU A 14 15.01 -17.99 9.87
C LEU A 14 13.62 -18.54 10.19
N SER A 15 13.13 -18.25 11.41
CA SER A 15 11.76 -18.53 11.75
C SER A 15 10.97 -17.77 10.70
N ILE A 16 10.35 -18.51 9.79
CA ILE A 16 9.33 -17.96 8.90
C ILE A 16 8.30 -17.41 9.86
N LYS A 17 8.41 -16.10 10.16
CA LYS A 17 7.32 -15.41 10.85
C LYS A 17 6.14 -15.64 9.96
N PRO A 18 5.04 -16.25 10.44
CA PRO A 18 3.84 -16.31 9.65
C PRO A 18 3.51 -14.85 9.34
N GLU A 19 3.69 -14.45 8.09
CA GLU A 19 3.10 -13.22 7.61
C GLU A 19 1.62 -13.39 7.91
N SER A 20 1.03 -12.45 8.64
CA SER A 20 -0.40 -12.42 8.86
C SER A 20 -1.02 -12.26 7.47
N GLU A 21 -1.38 -13.38 6.87
CA GLU A 21 -2.07 -13.38 5.59
C GLU A 21 -3.39 -12.66 5.80
N LEU A 22 -3.59 -11.59 5.04
CA LEU A 22 -4.85 -10.90 5.08
C LEU A 22 -5.89 -11.81 4.40
N PRO A 23 -6.99 -12.17 5.06
CA PRO A 23 -8.08 -12.91 4.43
C PRO A 23 -8.53 -12.22 3.15
N ASP A 24 -8.80 -13.00 2.11
CA ASP A 24 -9.27 -12.46 0.84
C ASP A 24 -10.54 -11.62 1.05
N GLY A 25 -10.60 -10.45 0.42
CA GLY A 25 -11.72 -9.51 0.54
C GLY A 25 -11.74 -8.64 1.80
N LEU A 26 -10.97 -8.96 2.86
CA LEU A 26 -11.03 -8.19 4.11
C LEU A 26 -10.63 -6.72 3.93
N LEU A 27 -9.65 -6.45 3.06
CA LEU A 27 -9.27 -5.07 2.75
C LEU A 27 -10.37 -4.34 1.99
N ASP A 28 -11.13 -5.03 1.14
CA ASP A 28 -12.25 -4.43 0.40
C ASP A 28 -13.42 -4.11 1.34
N GLU A 29 -13.70 -4.99 2.31
CA GLU A 29 -14.67 -4.72 3.38
C GLU A 29 -14.24 -3.50 4.21
N PHE A 30 -12.98 -3.42 4.62
CA PHE A 30 -12.42 -2.25 5.30
C PHE A 30 -12.61 -0.98 4.47
N MET A 31 -12.30 -1.01 3.18
CA MET A 31 -12.46 0.13 2.27
C MET A 31 -13.94 0.53 2.08
N SER A 32 -14.84 -0.44 2.07
CA SER A 32 -16.28 -0.20 2.05
C SER A 32 -16.73 0.57 3.28
N ILE A 33 -16.31 0.15 4.48
CA ILE A 33 -16.61 0.87 5.73
C ILE A 33 -15.95 2.26 5.76
N ALA A 34 -14.72 2.36 5.25
CA ALA A 34 -14.00 3.63 5.18
C ALA A 34 -14.62 4.62 4.17
N ASN A 35 -15.52 4.17 3.29
CA ASN A 35 -16.21 5.05 2.36
C ASN A 35 -16.96 6.14 3.13
N PHE A 36 -16.84 7.40 2.68
CA PHE A 36 -17.42 8.55 3.36
C PHE A 36 -18.96 8.52 3.45
N SER A 37 -19.62 7.80 2.53
CA SER A 37 -21.08 7.63 2.51
C SER A 37 -21.57 6.42 3.28
N ASN A 38 -20.66 5.53 3.75
CA ASN A 38 -21.08 4.33 4.48
C ASN A 38 -21.64 4.70 5.85
N PRO A 39 -22.86 4.25 6.21
CA PRO A 39 -23.48 4.54 7.50
C PRO A 39 -22.66 4.01 8.69
N ASN A 40 -21.94 2.90 8.52
CA ASN A 40 -21.10 2.29 9.54
C ASN A 40 -19.71 2.93 9.66
N ASN A 41 -19.45 4.01 8.93
CA ASN A 41 -18.19 4.74 9.05
C ASN A 41 -18.06 5.32 10.47
N PRO A 42 -16.99 5.02 11.25
CA PRO A 42 -16.91 5.38 12.68
C PRO A 42 -16.71 6.89 12.92
N PHE A 43 -16.48 7.68 11.88
CA PHE A 43 -16.29 9.11 12.00
C PHE A 43 -17.61 9.86 11.72
N GLN A 44 -17.94 10.85 12.54
CA GLN A 44 -19.21 11.59 12.40
C GLN A 44 -19.11 12.76 11.40
N ASP A 45 -18.00 13.50 11.44
CA ASP A 45 -17.78 14.67 10.58
C ASP A 45 -17.51 14.24 9.13
N ILE A 46 -18.26 14.82 8.19
CA ILE A 46 -18.16 14.47 6.76
C ILE A 46 -16.79 14.83 6.15
N GLY A 47 -16.18 15.93 6.58
CA GLY A 47 -14.84 16.30 6.11
C GLY A 47 -13.78 15.34 6.59
N ILE A 48 -13.92 14.81 7.84
CA ILE A 48 -13.07 13.76 8.37
C ILE A 48 -13.28 12.46 7.58
N ARG A 49 -14.54 12.07 7.31
CA ARG A 49 -14.84 10.87 6.50
C ARG A 49 -14.20 10.96 5.12
N LYS A 50 -14.39 12.07 4.41
CA LYS A 50 -13.83 12.29 3.07
C LYS A 50 -12.31 12.28 3.07
N ARG A 51 -11.68 12.97 4.03
CA ARG A 51 -10.23 12.93 4.22
C ARG A 51 -9.70 11.51 4.43
N ASN A 52 -10.29 10.78 5.38
CA ASN A 52 -9.83 9.44 5.74
C ASN A 52 -10.05 8.45 4.59
N HIS A 53 -11.21 8.50 3.93
CA HIS A 53 -11.49 7.71 2.75
C HIS A 53 -10.44 7.92 1.66
N LEU A 54 -10.14 9.18 1.36
CA LEU A 54 -9.13 9.54 0.36
C LEU A 54 -7.72 9.06 0.77
N MET A 55 -7.35 9.17 2.05
CA MET A 55 -6.08 8.64 2.56
C MET A 55 -5.97 7.12 2.33
N PHE A 56 -7.02 6.36 2.63
CA PHE A 56 -7.03 4.90 2.42
C PHE A 56 -7.05 4.53 0.94
N ILE A 57 -7.78 5.27 0.08
CA ILE A 57 -7.75 5.08 -1.38
C ILE A 57 -6.32 5.25 -1.90
N LEU A 58 -5.62 6.32 -1.54
CA LEU A 58 -4.25 6.55 -2.01
C LEU A 58 -3.27 5.48 -1.53
N LEU A 59 -3.43 4.97 -0.31
CA LEU A 59 -2.64 3.84 0.17
C LEU A 59 -2.91 2.57 -0.65
N LYS A 60 -4.19 2.27 -0.92
CA LYS A 60 -4.60 1.06 -1.65
C LYS A 60 -4.22 1.13 -3.12
N GLU A 61 -4.57 2.22 -3.81
CA GLU A 61 -4.44 2.30 -5.27
C GLU A 61 -3.00 2.60 -5.72
N LEU A 62 -2.22 3.33 -4.91
CA LEU A 62 -0.85 3.71 -5.26
C LEU A 62 0.23 2.89 -4.53
N GLY A 63 -0.14 2.09 -3.54
CA GLY A 63 0.81 1.33 -2.73
C GLY A 63 1.86 2.19 -2.02
N ILE A 64 1.59 3.48 -1.81
CA ILE A 64 2.52 4.41 -1.19
C ILE A 64 2.68 4.14 0.32
N ARG A 65 3.81 4.56 0.86
CA ARG A 65 4.05 4.45 2.31
C ARG A 65 3.27 5.51 3.08
N ARG A 66 2.92 5.23 4.35
CA ARG A 66 2.31 6.20 5.25
C ARG A 66 3.07 7.54 5.29
N GLY A 67 4.41 7.51 5.37
CA GLY A 67 5.21 8.73 5.37
C GLY A 67 5.06 9.53 4.08
N GLU A 68 5.00 8.86 2.93
CA GLU A 68 4.74 9.48 1.63
C GLU A 68 3.35 10.10 1.59
N LEU A 69 2.31 9.37 2.04
CA LEU A 69 0.95 9.87 2.12
C LEU A 69 0.85 11.16 2.95
N LEU A 70 1.43 11.14 4.15
CA LEU A 70 1.35 12.27 5.09
C LEU A 70 2.26 13.45 4.72
N SER A 71 3.20 13.25 3.80
CA SER A 71 4.05 14.31 3.23
C SER A 71 3.53 14.89 1.93
N LEU A 72 2.38 14.42 1.42
CA LEU A 72 1.78 14.95 0.19
C LEU A 72 1.45 16.43 0.34
N LYS A 73 1.79 17.20 -0.69
CA LYS A 73 1.48 18.63 -0.79
C LYS A 73 0.65 18.93 -2.02
N ILE A 74 -0.26 19.88 -1.93
CA ILE A 74 -1.16 20.27 -3.03
C ILE A 74 -0.39 20.62 -4.32
N PRO A 75 0.73 21.39 -4.29
CA PRO A 75 1.46 21.73 -5.53
C PRO A 75 2.09 20.52 -6.25
N PHE A 76 2.09 19.35 -5.64
CA PHE A 76 2.61 18.11 -6.24
C PHE A 76 1.49 17.19 -6.76
N ILE A 77 0.28 17.70 -6.83
CA ILE A 77 -0.92 17.00 -7.29
C ILE A 77 -1.41 17.71 -8.55
N ASP A 78 -1.32 17.00 -9.67
CA ASP A 78 -1.82 17.46 -10.96
C ASP A 78 -3.18 16.81 -11.23
N ILE A 79 -4.26 17.57 -11.05
CA ILE A 79 -5.65 17.13 -11.25
C ILE A 79 -6.36 17.88 -12.38
N GLY A 80 -5.70 18.90 -12.95
CA GLY A 80 -6.26 19.75 -14.01
C GLY A 80 -5.96 19.26 -15.43
N THR A 81 -5.28 18.14 -15.60
CA THR A 81 -4.85 17.64 -16.91
C THR A 81 -5.59 16.38 -17.32
N ALA A 82 -5.51 16.03 -18.62
CA ALA A 82 -6.04 14.77 -19.15
C ALA A 82 -5.35 13.52 -18.53
N LYS A 83 -4.14 13.68 -17.98
CA LYS A 83 -3.37 12.62 -17.32
C LYS A 83 -3.01 13.02 -15.88
N PRO A 84 -4.00 12.99 -14.97
CA PRO A 84 -3.78 13.42 -13.60
C PRO A 84 -2.75 12.54 -12.89
N SER A 85 -2.03 13.13 -11.94
CA SER A 85 -0.94 12.45 -11.26
C SER A 85 -0.66 13.03 -9.88
N VAL A 86 0.01 12.21 -9.05
CA VAL A 86 0.57 12.61 -7.75
C VAL A 86 2.08 12.42 -7.81
N THR A 87 2.84 13.44 -7.45
CA THR A 87 4.30 13.38 -7.36
C THR A 87 4.72 13.16 -5.91
N ILE A 88 5.37 12.03 -5.65
CA ILE A 88 6.01 11.75 -4.37
C ILE A 88 7.36 12.41 -4.36
N LYS A 89 7.55 13.39 -3.48
CA LYS A 89 8.84 14.08 -3.30
C LYS A 89 9.47 13.72 -1.97
N ARG A 90 10.80 13.67 -1.98
CA ARG A 90 11.58 13.54 -0.75
C ARG A 90 11.86 14.93 -0.20
N THR A 91 11.14 15.31 0.86
CA THR A 91 11.35 16.58 1.56
C THR A 91 11.81 16.30 2.97
N HIS A 92 12.90 16.95 3.37
CA HIS A 92 13.44 16.94 4.73
C HIS A 92 13.47 18.36 5.25
N ASP A 93 13.36 18.52 6.56
CA ASP A 93 13.49 19.80 7.26
C ASP A 93 12.66 20.93 6.65
N ASP A 94 11.40 20.56 6.35
CA ASP A 94 10.46 21.48 5.71
C ASP A 94 9.98 22.54 6.70
N LYS A 95 10.31 23.79 6.44
CA LYS A 95 9.88 24.94 7.27
C LYS A 95 8.37 25.13 7.42
N PHE A 96 7.59 24.58 6.49
CA PHE A 96 6.12 24.62 6.55
C PHE A 96 5.51 23.45 7.33
N ASP A 97 6.34 22.48 7.77
CA ASP A 97 5.86 21.33 8.54
C ASP A 97 5.89 21.66 10.04
N THR A 98 4.73 21.95 10.58
CA THR A 98 4.56 22.30 12.00
C THR A 98 4.55 21.07 12.93
N ARG A 99 4.66 19.86 12.39
CA ARG A 99 4.68 18.62 13.20
C ARG A 99 5.98 18.47 13.96
N LYS A 100 5.90 18.07 15.23
CA LYS A 100 7.08 17.77 16.05
C LYS A 100 7.98 16.71 15.41
N ILE A 101 7.37 15.70 14.75
CA ILE A 101 8.06 14.69 13.97
C ILE A 101 7.49 14.78 12.55
N GLN A 102 8.32 15.24 11.62
CA GLN A 102 7.94 15.39 10.23
C GLN A 102 7.74 14.02 9.57
N ALA A 103 6.68 13.90 8.79
CA ALA A 103 6.49 12.73 7.93
C ALA A 103 7.38 12.89 6.69
N VAL A 104 8.28 11.93 6.49
CA VAL A 104 9.30 12.00 5.45
C VAL A 104 9.14 10.83 4.47
N SER A 105 9.25 11.12 3.17
CA SER A 105 9.44 10.11 2.16
C SER A 105 10.89 9.62 2.17
N LYS A 106 11.09 8.31 2.41
CA LYS A 106 12.42 7.66 2.39
C LYS A 106 12.75 7.03 1.03
N THR A 107 11.90 7.26 0.02
CA THR A 107 11.99 6.65 -1.30
C THR A 107 12.48 7.65 -2.35
N LYS A 108 12.80 7.12 -3.55
CA LYS A 108 13.10 7.97 -4.72
C LYS A 108 11.87 8.79 -5.10
N GLU A 109 12.09 10.00 -5.58
CA GLU A 109 11.05 10.83 -6.17
C GLU A 109 10.46 10.11 -7.38
N ARG A 110 9.13 10.23 -7.53
CA ARG A 110 8.43 9.64 -8.66
C ARG A 110 7.06 10.26 -8.87
N ARG A 111 6.64 10.29 -10.11
CA ARG A 111 5.29 10.70 -10.51
C ARG A 111 4.43 9.46 -10.72
N LEU A 112 3.31 9.39 -10.04
CA LEU A 112 2.37 8.28 -10.10
C LEU A 112 1.08 8.76 -10.79
N PRO A 113 0.66 8.14 -11.90
CA PRO A 113 -0.62 8.46 -12.52
C PRO A 113 -1.77 8.05 -11.58
N ILE A 114 -2.85 8.81 -11.63
CA ILE A 114 -4.08 8.53 -10.91
C ILE A 114 -5.26 8.52 -11.87
N SER A 115 -6.32 7.81 -11.51
CA SER A 115 -7.56 7.83 -12.29
C SER A 115 -8.28 9.18 -12.16
N GLN A 116 -9.13 9.51 -13.14
CA GLN A 116 -9.98 10.69 -13.08
C GLN A 116 -10.88 10.70 -11.83
N LYS A 117 -11.34 9.52 -11.40
CA LYS A 117 -12.13 9.37 -10.17
C LYS A 117 -11.35 9.81 -8.93
N ILE A 118 -10.08 9.40 -8.80
CA ILE A 118 -9.21 9.85 -7.70
C ILE A 118 -8.95 11.35 -7.79
N ALA A 119 -8.71 11.87 -9.00
CA ALA A 119 -8.52 13.31 -9.22
C ALA A 119 -9.74 14.11 -8.77
N GLN A 120 -10.96 13.67 -9.09
CA GLN A 120 -12.20 14.27 -8.63
C GLN A 120 -12.35 14.26 -7.10
N LEU A 121 -12.03 13.13 -6.45
CA LEU A 121 -12.05 13.03 -4.98
C LEU A 121 -11.04 13.95 -4.32
N LEU A 122 -9.84 14.10 -4.90
CA LEU A 122 -8.81 15.04 -4.45
C LEU A 122 -9.31 16.48 -4.58
N ASN A 123 -9.85 16.84 -5.74
CA ASN A 123 -10.39 18.17 -6.00
C ASN A 123 -11.53 18.50 -5.02
N ASP A 124 -12.49 17.59 -4.87
CA ASP A 124 -13.60 17.79 -3.94
C ASP A 124 -13.09 17.98 -2.50
N TYR A 125 -12.14 17.15 -2.05
CA TYR A 125 -11.58 17.31 -0.72
C TYR A 125 -10.84 18.63 -0.54
N ILE A 126 -10.01 19.03 -1.50
CA ILE A 126 -9.23 20.28 -1.44
C ILE A 126 -10.15 21.49 -1.39
N ILE A 127 -11.12 21.58 -2.31
CA ILE A 127 -11.96 22.76 -2.49
C ILE A 127 -13.07 22.84 -1.45
N ASN A 128 -13.77 21.74 -1.20
CA ASN A 128 -15.01 21.77 -0.42
C ASN A 128 -14.81 21.48 1.07
N TYR A 129 -13.70 20.86 1.46
CA TYR A 129 -13.47 20.44 2.85
C TYR A 129 -12.20 21.01 3.44
N ARG A 130 -11.04 20.78 2.83
CA ARG A 130 -9.75 21.22 3.38
C ARG A 130 -9.66 22.76 3.45
N SER A 131 -10.02 23.45 2.39
CA SER A 131 -9.94 24.91 2.32
C SER A 131 -10.76 25.63 3.40
N LYS A 132 -11.82 24.97 3.89
CA LYS A 132 -12.72 25.49 4.93
C LYS A 132 -12.24 25.24 6.36
N VAL A 133 -11.17 24.44 6.54
CA VAL A 133 -10.60 24.21 7.86
C VAL A 133 -9.75 25.41 8.27
N PRO A 134 -10.00 26.04 9.42
CA PRO A 134 -9.17 27.13 9.94
C PRO A 134 -7.67 26.74 9.94
N ASN A 135 -6.82 27.68 9.56
CA ASN A 135 -5.36 27.51 9.48
C ASN A 135 -4.84 26.49 8.42
N ALA A 136 -5.71 25.78 7.70
CA ALA A 136 -5.27 24.81 6.71
C ALA A 136 -4.47 25.43 5.54
N ASN A 137 -4.76 26.69 5.20
CA ASN A 137 -4.13 27.40 4.09
C ASN A 137 -2.77 28.04 4.43
N THR A 138 -2.30 27.92 5.68
CA THR A 138 -0.98 28.42 6.10
C THR A 138 0.19 27.56 5.63
N HIS A 139 -0.10 26.37 5.12
CA HIS A 139 0.89 25.42 4.63
C HIS A 139 0.34 24.58 3.46
N PRO A 140 1.19 23.99 2.59
CA PRO A 140 0.77 23.28 1.40
C PRO A 140 0.35 21.81 1.62
N TYR A 141 0.45 21.25 2.82
CA TYR A 141 0.15 19.85 3.06
C TYR A 141 -1.30 19.49 2.73
N LEU A 142 -1.50 18.36 2.04
CA LEU A 142 -2.82 17.92 1.58
C LEU A 142 -3.75 17.57 2.75
N PHE A 143 -3.30 16.68 3.64
CA PHE A 143 -4.13 16.17 4.72
C PHE A 143 -3.95 16.94 6.02
N VAL A 144 -5.04 17.50 6.53
CA VAL A 144 -5.05 18.37 7.71
C VAL A 144 -5.97 17.86 8.81
N THR A 145 -5.74 18.31 10.03
CA THR A 145 -6.56 18.03 11.20
C THR A 145 -7.84 18.86 11.13
N HIS A 146 -9.01 18.22 10.99
CA HIS A 146 -10.30 18.89 10.98
C HIS A 146 -10.84 19.16 12.38
N ARG A 147 -10.49 18.31 13.36
CA ARG A 147 -10.98 18.43 14.74
C ARG A 147 -10.62 19.79 15.32
N LYS A 148 -11.62 20.46 15.94
CA LYS A 148 -11.43 21.72 16.67
C LYS A 148 -10.40 21.55 17.79
N GLY A 149 -9.56 22.56 18.00
CA GLY A 149 -8.52 22.58 19.01
C GLY A 149 -7.21 23.18 18.52
N LYS A 150 -6.17 23.12 19.33
CA LYS A 150 -4.85 23.74 19.07
C LYS A 150 -4.17 23.30 17.77
N THR A 151 -4.47 22.10 17.28
CA THR A 151 -3.88 21.53 16.06
C THR A 151 -4.82 21.61 14.85
N GLN A 152 -5.95 22.29 14.95
CA GLN A 152 -6.86 22.42 13.82
C GLN A 152 -6.15 23.09 12.64
N GLY A 153 -6.32 22.51 11.45
CA GLY A 153 -5.64 22.96 10.24
C GLY A 153 -4.18 22.50 10.09
N SER A 154 -3.52 22.03 11.14
CA SER A 154 -2.15 21.50 11.03
C SER A 154 -2.11 20.21 10.21
N PRO A 155 -0.96 19.89 9.56
CA PRO A 155 -0.80 18.62 8.85
C PRO A 155 -1.03 17.42 9.78
N ILE A 156 -1.69 16.37 9.27
CA ILE A 156 -1.91 15.13 10.04
C ILE A 156 -0.57 14.53 10.45
N SER A 157 -0.41 14.30 11.76
CA SER A 157 0.77 13.64 12.29
C SER A 157 0.71 12.11 12.08
N THR A 158 1.89 11.48 12.07
CA THR A 158 2.01 10.02 12.09
C THR A 158 1.26 9.42 13.28
N SER A 159 1.41 10.03 14.46
CA SER A 159 0.70 9.60 15.68
C SER A 159 -0.82 9.69 15.52
N SER A 160 -1.36 10.76 14.92
CA SER A 160 -2.81 10.87 14.67
C SER A 160 -3.30 9.78 13.72
N PHE A 161 -2.51 9.46 12.69
CA PHE A 161 -2.88 8.41 11.75
C PHE A 161 -2.87 7.02 12.41
N ASP A 162 -1.78 6.67 13.11
CA ASP A 162 -1.58 5.34 13.68
C ASP A 162 -2.39 5.08 14.95
N ASN A 163 -2.56 6.11 15.80
CA ASN A 163 -3.16 5.93 17.14
C ASN A 163 -4.61 6.40 17.22
N VAL A 164 -5.11 7.10 16.20
CA VAL A 164 -6.52 7.57 16.19
C VAL A 164 -7.26 7.05 14.97
N ILE A 165 -6.79 7.37 13.74
CA ILE A 165 -7.55 7.09 12.52
C ILE A 165 -7.66 5.58 12.28
N VAL A 166 -6.53 4.88 12.24
CA VAL A 166 -6.52 3.42 12.02
C VAL A 166 -7.21 2.65 13.16
N PRO A 167 -6.95 2.94 14.45
CA PRO A 167 -7.66 2.26 15.53
C PRO A 167 -9.17 2.50 15.57
N MET A 168 -9.66 3.67 15.19
CA MET A 168 -11.10 3.91 15.06
C MET A 168 -11.75 2.99 14.02
N MET A 169 -11.09 2.79 12.88
CA MET A 169 -11.55 1.83 11.88
C MET A 169 -11.52 0.38 12.39
N LYS A 170 -10.47 -0.01 13.12
CA LYS A 170 -10.34 -1.36 13.70
C LYS A 170 -11.42 -1.71 14.72
N LYS A 171 -12.01 -0.71 15.39
CA LYS A 171 -13.10 -0.92 16.36
C LYS A 171 -14.43 -1.30 15.71
N VAL A 172 -14.59 -1.09 14.41
CA VAL A 172 -15.83 -1.40 13.69
C VAL A 172 -16.02 -2.90 13.53
N ASP A 173 -14.91 -3.61 13.26
CA ASP A 173 -14.89 -5.06 13.10
C ASP A 173 -13.61 -5.64 13.70
N PRO A 174 -13.69 -6.64 14.62
CA PRO A 174 -12.50 -7.28 15.20
C PRO A 174 -11.53 -7.86 14.17
N ARG A 175 -12.02 -8.30 13.01
CA ARG A 175 -11.19 -8.82 11.91
C ARG A 175 -10.23 -7.77 11.36
N PHE A 176 -10.56 -6.49 11.49
CA PHE A 176 -9.69 -5.38 11.07
C PHE A 176 -8.47 -5.18 11.98
N SER A 177 -8.37 -5.90 13.10
CA SER A 177 -7.22 -5.80 14.04
C SER A 177 -5.87 -6.00 13.36
N ILE A 178 -5.80 -6.83 12.31
CA ILE A 178 -4.60 -7.13 11.54
C ILE A 178 -4.28 -6.08 10.46
N ILE A 179 -5.18 -5.14 10.17
CA ILE A 179 -4.98 -4.10 9.17
C ILE A 179 -4.12 -2.97 9.75
N TYR A 180 -3.01 -2.67 9.13
CA TYR A 180 -2.10 -1.57 9.47
C TYR A 180 -1.60 -0.88 8.18
N PRO A 181 -1.05 0.34 8.26
CA PRO A 181 -0.76 1.12 7.05
C PRO A 181 0.11 0.41 6.01
N HIS A 182 1.02 -0.46 6.44
CA HIS A 182 1.92 -1.15 5.51
C HIS A 182 1.25 -2.33 4.77
N ILE A 183 0.14 -2.86 5.33
CA ILE A 183 -0.61 -3.95 4.69
C ILE A 183 -1.16 -3.53 3.32
N PHE A 184 -1.61 -2.27 3.17
CA PHE A 184 -2.06 -1.75 1.88
C PHE A 184 -1.00 -1.88 0.79
N ARG A 185 0.26 -1.66 1.17
CA ARG A 185 1.38 -1.80 0.24
C ARG A 185 1.71 -3.27 -0.06
N HIS A 186 1.57 -4.16 0.92
CA HIS A 186 1.70 -5.60 0.69
C HIS A 186 0.62 -6.10 -0.27
N GLU A 187 -0.64 -5.75 -0.04
CA GLU A 187 -1.76 -6.12 -0.91
C GLU A 187 -1.61 -5.52 -2.33
N TRP A 188 -1.15 -4.27 -2.43
CA TRP A 188 -0.86 -3.67 -3.73
C TRP A 188 0.20 -4.48 -4.50
N ASN A 189 1.29 -4.91 -3.85
CA ASN A 189 2.33 -5.71 -4.48
C ASN A 189 1.81 -7.08 -4.94
N LEU A 190 1.00 -7.73 -4.11
CA LEU A 190 0.35 -9.00 -4.46
C LEU A 190 -0.57 -8.84 -5.67
N TYR A 191 -1.43 -7.83 -5.64
CA TYR A 191 -2.31 -7.50 -6.76
C TYR A 191 -1.53 -7.19 -8.05
N PHE A 192 -0.44 -6.45 -7.95
CA PHE A 192 0.43 -6.13 -9.09
C PHE A 192 1.00 -7.41 -9.73
N SER A 193 1.56 -8.35 -8.93
CA SER A 193 2.06 -9.61 -9.45
C SER A 193 0.96 -10.45 -10.12
N ARG A 194 -0.19 -10.58 -9.46
CA ARG A 194 -1.35 -11.29 -10.04
C ARG A 194 -1.81 -10.65 -11.37
N LYS A 195 -1.71 -9.32 -11.48
CA LYS A 195 -2.05 -8.60 -12.72
C LYS A 195 -1.04 -8.88 -13.84
N VAL A 196 0.25 -8.93 -13.51
CA VAL A 196 1.32 -9.29 -14.47
C VAL A 196 1.12 -10.72 -14.97
N ASP A 197 0.88 -11.67 -14.08
CA ASP A 197 0.61 -13.06 -14.45
C ASP A 197 -0.60 -13.20 -15.38
N LYS A 198 -1.69 -12.51 -15.04
CA LYS A 198 -2.90 -12.50 -15.87
C LYS A 198 -2.61 -11.93 -17.27
N ASN A 199 -1.83 -10.85 -17.34
CA ASN A 199 -1.39 -10.27 -18.60
C ASN A 199 -0.60 -11.30 -19.43
N ASN A 200 0.44 -11.91 -18.83
CA ASN A 200 1.29 -12.87 -19.53
C ASN A 200 0.51 -14.13 -19.95
N LYS A 201 -0.45 -14.60 -19.14
CA LYS A 201 -1.33 -15.70 -19.49
C LYS A 201 -2.22 -15.36 -20.70
N ASN A 202 -2.76 -14.15 -20.78
CA ASN A 202 -3.55 -13.69 -21.93
C ASN A 202 -2.72 -13.64 -23.23
N LEU A 203 -1.40 -13.52 -23.11
CA LEU A 203 -0.44 -13.57 -24.21
C LEU A 203 0.09 -15.00 -24.46
N ASN A 204 -0.57 -16.05 -23.93
CA ASN A 204 -0.12 -17.45 -24.00
C ASN A 204 1.35 -17.65 -23.54
N HIS A 205 1.83 -16.82 -22.62
CA HIS A 205 3.22 -16.77 -22.17
C HIS A 205 4.25 -16.56 -23.30
N ASP A 206 3.84 -15.98 -24.42
CA ASP A 206 4.75 -15.64 -25.51
C ASP A 206 5.73 -14.55 -25.09
N SER A 207 6.98 -14.97 -24.84
CA SER A 207 8.06 -14.08 -24.41
C SER A 207 8.54 -13.11 -25.50
N SER A 208 8.20 -13.38 -26.77
CA SER A 208 8.54 -12.51 -27.90
C SER A 208 7.54 -11.36 -28.06
N HIS A 209 6.35 -11.46 -27.44
CA HIS A 209 5.33 -10.43 -27.53
C HIS A 209 5.79 -9.15 -26.83
N LYS A 210 5.62 -7.99 -27.47
CA LYS A 210 6.07 -6.67 -26.95
C LYS A 210 5.54 -6.32 -25.56
N ASP A 211 4.32 -6.77 -25.23
CA ASP A 211 3.64 -6.50 -23.97
C ASP A 211 3.89 -7.58 -22.89
N PHE A 212 4.71 -8.60 -23.22
CA PHE A 212 5.14 -9.60 -22.24
C PHE A 212 6.04 -8.97 -21.18
N ILE A 213 5.74 -9.26 -19.92
CA ILE A 213 6.45 -8.73 -18.77
C ILE A 213 7.28 -9.86 -18.15
N SER A 214 8.58 -9.91 -18.48
CA SER A 214 9.51 -10.83 -17.84
C SER A 214 9.71 -10.52 -16.36
N SER A 215 10.21 -11.48 -15.57
CA SER A 215 10.51 -11.27 -14.15
C SER A 215 11.42 -10.08 -13.90
N GLU A 216 12.39 -9.82 -14.77
CA GLU A 216 13.27 -8.65 -14.67
C GLU A 216 12.53 -7.34 -14.95
N LYS A 217 11.67 -7.31 -15.98
CA LYS A 217 10.83 -6.15 -16.29
C LYS A 217 9.88 -5.87 -15.13
N GLU A 218 9.24 -6.92 -14.57
CA GLU A 218 8.37 -6.81 -13.41
C GLU A 218 9.11 -6.19 -12.22
N ALA A 219 10.31 -6.68 -11.90
CA ALA A 219 11.12 -6.15 -10.80
C ALA A 219 11.46 -4.66 -11.00
N LYS A 220 11.85 -4.24 -12.21
CA LYS A 220 12.15 -2.84 -12.56
C LYS A 220 10.92 -1.94 -12.48
N ILE A 221 9.77 -2.40 -13.01
CA ILE A 221 8.51 -1.65 -12.93
C ILE A 221 8.10 -1.48 -11.45
N ARG A 222 8.15 -2.55 -10.67
CA ARG A 222 7.88 -2.51 -9.24
C ARG A 222 8.81 -1.57 -8.50
N GLN A 223 10.12 -1.64 -8.77
CA GLN A 223 11.12 -0.74 -8.19
C GLN A 223 10.77 0.72 -8.46
N HIS A 224 10.40 1.07 -9.68
CA HIS A 224 9.98 2.42 -10.05
C HIS A 224 8.72 2.86 -9.29
N LEU A 225 7.63 2.06 -9.36
CA LEU A 225 6.35 2.40 -8.74
C LEU A 225 6.44 2.50 -7.22
N MET A 226 7.26 1.65 -6.59
CA MET A 226 7.48 1.64 -5.15
C MET A 226 8.56 2.65 -4.68
N GLY A 227 9.34 3.23 -5.61
CA GLY A 227 10.44 4.13 -5.29
C GLY A 227 11.57 3.45 -4.51
N HIS A 228 11.83 2.16 -4.75
CA HIS A 228 12.91 1.44 -4.08
C HIS A 228 14.27 1.88 -4.61
N THR A 229 15.26 1.98 -3.74
CA THR A 229 16.65 2.28 -4.11
C THR A 229 17.37 1.05 -4.65
N SER A 230 16.95 -0.16 -4.27
CA SER A 230 17.52 -1.41 -4.76
C SER A 230 16.42 -2.40 -5.16
N GLU A 231 16.74 -3.30 -6.10
CA GLU A 231 15.85 -4.39 -6.54
C GLU A 231 15.59 -5.39 -5.39
N LYS A 232 16.57 -5.63 -4.52
CA LYS A 232 16.45 -6.53 -3.36
C LYS A 232 15.30 -6.13 -2.43
N SER A 233 14.99 -4.83 -2.33
CA SER A 233 13.84 -4.36 -1.53
C SER A 233 12.50 -4.78 -2.12
N GLY A 234 12.41 -5.07 -3.43
CA GLY A 234 11.22 -5.58 -4.10
C GLY A 234 10.93 -7.04 -3.77
N ASN A 235 11.99 -7.86 -3.62
CA ASN A 235 11.87 -9.30 -3.40
C ASN A 235 11.16 -9.63 -2.08
N PHE A 236 11.36 -8.82 -1.04
CA PHE A 236 10.69 -9.01 0.25
C PHE A 236 9.16 -8.96 0.14
N TYR A 237 8.62 -8.06 -0.70
CA TYR A 237 7.17 -7.92 -0.87
C TYR A 237 6.54 -8.99 -1.77
N ASN A 238 7.36 -9.81 -2.43
CA ASN A 238 6.88 -10.84 -3.36
C ASN A 238 6.78 -12.23 -2.74
N GLN A 239 7.19 -12.40 -1.47
CA GLN A 239 7.28 -13.72 -0.83
C GLN A 239 5.92 -14.43 -0.74
N ARG A 240 4.84 -13.71 -0.39
CA ARG A 240 3.49 -14.27 -0.34
C ARG A 240 3.06 -14.80 -1.72
N TYR A 241 3.22 -13.98 -2.75
CA TYR A 241 2.89 -14.36 -4.12
C TYR A 241 3.68 -15.57 -4.60
N ILE A 242 4.99 -15.60 -4.34
CA ILE A 242 5.86 -16.75 -4.68
C ILE A 242 5.38 -18.01 -3.96
N ARG A 243 5.02 -17.91 -2.69
CA ARG A 243 4.49 -19.02 -1.89
C ARG A 243 3.15 -19.52 -2.43
N GLU A 244 2.20 -18.63 -2.73
CA GLU A 244 0.91 -18.99 -3.33
C GLU A 244 1.14 -19.76 -4.65
N LYS A 245 2.05 -19.28 -5.49
CA LYS A 245 2.39 -19.92 -6.76
C LYS A 245 3.05 -21.27 -6.59
N ALA A 246 4.01 -21.37 -5.66
CA ALA A 246 4.68 -22.63 -5.33
C ALA A 246 3.70 -23.68 -4.79
N ASN A 247 2.81 -23.29 -3.87
CA ASN A 247 1.79 -24.16 -3.32
C ASN A 247 0.82 -24.67 -4.41
N LYS A 248 0.42 -23.79 -5.33
CA LYS A 248 -0.44 -24.17 -6.44
C LYS A 248 0.22 -25.21 -7.33
N ILE A 249 1.48 -24.99 -7.74
CA ILE A 249 2.25 -25.93 -8.56
C ILE A 249 2.40 -27.27 -7.82
N LEU A 250 2.70 -27.25 -6.54
CA LEU A 250 2.83 -28.46 -5.74
C LEU A 250 1.53 -29.29 -5.69
N LEU A 251 0.40 -28.63 -5.52
CA LEU A 251 -0.92 -29.28 -5.55
C LEU A 251 -1.25 -29.85 -6.93
N GLU A 252 -0.96 -29.12 -8.01
CA GLU A 252 -1.14 -29.61 -9.38
C GLU A 252 -0.28 -30.87 -9.63
N LEU A 253 0.98 -30.88 -9.21
CA LEU A 253 1.86 -32.04 -9.29
C LEU A 253 1.31 -33.26 -8.49
N GLN A 254 0.79 -33.02 -7.28
CA GLN A 254 0.19 -34.08 -6.47
C GLN A 254 -1.02 -34.71 -7.18
N ILE A 255 -1.88 -33.87 -7.78
CA ILE A 255 -3.04 -34.37 -8.54
C ILE A 255 -2.61 -35.17 -9.78
N GLU A 256 -1.58 -34.72 -10.49
CA GLU A 256 -1.03 -35.45 -11.64
C GLU A 256 -0.42 -36.79 -11.23
N PHE A 257 0.31 -36.84 -10.12
CA PHE A 257 0.85 -38.10 -9.60
C PHE A 257 -0.26 -39.05 -9.14
N GLN A 258 -1.29 -38.55 -8.48
CA GLN A 258 -2.43 -39.37 -8.05
C GLN A 258 -3.12 -40.03 -9.26
N LYS A 259 -3.43 -39.27 -10.32
CA LYS A 259 -4.03 -39.80 -11.54
C LYS A 259 -3.19 -40.92 -12.17
N LYS A 260 -1.86 -40.77 -12.19
CA LYS A 260 -0.97 -41.81 -12.71
C LYS A 260 -1.01 -43.11 -11.88
N VAL A 261 -1.16 -42.99 -10.55
CA VAL A 261 -1.31 -44.16 -9.68
C VAL A 261 -2.65 -44.83 -9.95
N ASP A 262 -3.73 -44.09 -10.02
CA ASP A 262 -5.07 -44.64 -10.31
C ASP A 262 -5.14 -45.33 -11.69
N ASP A 263 -4.40 -44.81 -12.70
CA ASP A 263 -4.29 -45.42 -14.03
C ASP A 263 -3.49 -46.74 -14.03
N TYR A 264 -2.62 -46.98 -13.02
CA TYR A 264 -1.85 -48.25 -12.87
C TYR A 264 -2.61 -49.30 -12.06
N GLU A 265 -3.62 -48.92 -11.28
CA GLU A 265 -4.44 -49.82 -10.46
C GLU A 265 -5.74 -50.26 -11.18
N SER A 266 -6.03 -49.67 -12.33
CA SER A 266 -7.19 -50.00 -13.20
C SER A 266 -6.78 -50.94 -14.33
#